data_093986b0869a772d0a2dedf312a61117
#
_entry.id   093986b0869a772d0a2dedf312a61117
#
_cell.length_a   1.000
_cell.length_b   1.000
_cell.length_c   1.000
_cell.angle_alpha   90.00
_cell.angle_beta   90.00
_cell.angle_gamma   90.00
#
_symmetry.space_group_name_H-M   'P 1'
#
loop_
_entity.id
_entity.type
_entity.pdbx_description
1 polymer ?
#
loop_
_entity_poly.entity_id
_entity_poly.type
_entity_poly.pdbx_seq_one_letter_code
_entity_poly.pdbx_strand_id
1 'polypeptide(L)'
;MSSDAARPKQSREFDPVSFTVVPPRRFEDLRVGDVFRAPSRTLTDAHAAAFQAVSADNHPIHYDVEYARRHGHVASVVHGLQVFALPAPGATLFPQYIGDVFVAFINASCKFLKEVHSGDTLYPALEIIALTPQGDTGRVTTRATVHNQRGELVLEGQHQYALKTSSKAGK
;
A
#
# COMPACT_ATOMS: atom_id res chain seq x y z
N MET A 1 11.69 43.83 -33.45
CA MET A 1 10.27 43.87 -33.08
C MET A 1 9.85 42.41 -32.86
N SER A 2 9.90 41.96 -31.60
CA SER A 2 9.55 40.60 -31.20
C SER A 2 8.17 40.69 -30.55
N SER A 3 7.16 40.07 -31.17
CA SER A 3 5.80 40.00 -30.62
C SER A 3 5.76 38.87 -29.58
N ASP A 4 5.82 39.25 -28.32
CA ASP A 4 5.56 38.38 -27.20
C ASP A 4 4.05 38.09 -27.14
N ALA A 5 3.62 36.98 -27.72
CA ALA A 5 2.24 36.54 -27.67
C ALA A 5 1.96 35.94 -26.28
N ALA A 6 1.39 36.75 -25.39
CA ALA A 6 0.93 36.36 -24.09
C ALA A 6 -0.07 35.19 -24.21
N ARG A 7 0.31 34.00 -23.68
CA ARG A 7 -0.61 32.87 -23.49
C ARG A 7 -1.76 33.32 -22.59
N PRO A 8 -3.02 33.08 -22.96
CA PRO A 8 -4.14 33.41 -22.10
C PRO A 8 -4.04 32.59 -20.80
N LYS A 9 -3.96 33.27 -19.67
CA LYS A 9 -4.18 32.68 -18.36
C LYS A 9 -5.65 32.30 -18.26
N GLN A 10 -6.02 31.09 -18.63
CA GLN A 10 -7.27 30.50 -18.19
C GLN A 10 -7.12 30.23 -16.68
N SER A 11 -7.67 31.11 -15.86
CA SER A 11 -8.00 30.80 -14.48
C SER A 11 -9.12 29.75 -14.53
N ARG A 12 -8.76 28.46 -14.54
CA ARG A 12 -9.76 27.42 -14.31
C ARG A 12 -10.22 27.60 -12.87
N GLU A 13 -11.47 27.99 -12.70
CA GLU A 13 -12.11 27.99 -11.39
C GLU A 13 -11.93 26.60 -10.77
N PHE A 14 -11.50 26.55 -9.51
CA PHE A 14 -11.28 25.29 -8.79
C PHE A 14 -12.64 24.63 -8.55
N ASP A 15 -12.83 23.42 -9.07
CA ASP A 15 -14.00 22.60 -8.83
C ASP A 15 -13.63 21.42 -7.94
N PRO A 16 -14.09 21.38 -6.68
CA PRO A 16 -13.79 20.29 -5.75
C PRO A 16 -14.37 18.94 -6.20
N VAL A 17 -15.42 18.92 -7.02
CA VAL A 17 -16.03 17.66 -7.51
C VAL A 17 -15.14 16.95 -8.51
N SER A 18 -14.39 17.72 -9.31
CA SER A 18 -13.46 17.18 -10.30
C SER A 18 -12.04 16.98 -9.77
N PHE A 19 -11.82 17.24 -8.46
CA PHE A 19 -10.49 17.10 -7.86
C PHE A 19 -10.02 15.64 -7.85
N THR A 20 -8.86 15.40 -8.45
CA THR A 20 -8.18 14.09 -8.44
C THR A 20 -6.71 14.26 -8.09
N VAL A 21 -6.15 13.35 -7.30
CA VAL A 21 -4.71 13.33 -6.94
C VAL A 21 -3.88 12.89 -8.14
N VAL A 22 -4.38 11.89 -8.89
CA VAL A 22 -3.78 11.33 -10.09
C VAL A 22 -4.90 11.04 -11.10
N PRO A 23 -4.60 10.98 -12.42
CA PRO A 23 -5.59 10.56 -13.39
C PRO A 23 -6.13 9.16 -13.06
N PRO A 24 -7.46 8.98 -12.96
CA PRO A 24 -8.04 7.68 -12.64
C PRO A 24 -7.80 6.68 -13.77
N ARG A 25 -7.67 5.41 -13.43
CA ARG A 25 -7.51 4.28 -14.35
C ARG A 25 -8.68 3.31 -14.19
N ARG A 26 -9.12 2.75 -15.29
CA ARG A 26 -10.06 1.63 -15.29
C ARG A 26 -9.30 0.31 -15.14
N PHE A 27 -10.03 -0.78 -14.91
CA PHE A 27 -9.43 -2.12 -14.87
C PHE A 27 -8.61 -2.42 -16.15
N GLU A 28 -9.12 -2.01 -17.31
CA GLU A 28 -8.50 -2.23 -18.63
C GLU A 28 -7.21 -1.43 -18.85
N ASP A 29 -7.00 -0.37 -18.08
CA ASP A 29 -5.80 0.48 -18.17
C ASP A 29 -4.65 -0.05 -17.31
N LEU A 30 -4.93 -1.02 -16.41
CA LEU A 30 -3.92 -1.64 -15.57
C LEU A 30 -3.08 -2.66 -16.35
N ARG A 31 -1.84 -2.84 -15.93
CA ARG A 31 -0.91 -3.80 -16.54
C ARG A 31 -0.24 -4.64 -15.46
N VAL A 32 0.01 -5.92 -15.80
CA VAL A 32 0.92 -6.74 -14.99
C VAL A 32 2.30 -6.09 -15.01
N GLY A 33 2.91 -5.96 -13.84
CA GLY A 33 4.15 -5.24 -13.62
C GLY A 33 3.98 -3.77 -13.17
N ASP A 34 2.75 -3.20 -13.18
CA ASP A 34 2.51 -1.89 -12.55
C ASP A 34 2.86 -1.95 -11.06
N VAL A 35 3.65 -0.97 -10.59
CA VAL A 35 4.13 -0.91 -9.19
C VAL A 35 3.63 0.35 -8.52
N PHE A 36 2.99 0.19 -7.36
CA PHE A 36 2.50 1.26 -6.50
C PHE A 36 3.27 1.24 -5.18
N ARG A 37 4.12 2.25 -4.98
CA ARG A 37 4.91 2.40 -3.76
C ARG A 37 4.16 3.21 -2.72
N ALA A 38 4.32 2.84 -1.45
CA ALA A 38 3.97 3.70 -0.33
C ALA A 38 5.21 4.53 0.09
N PRO A 39 5.00 5.69 0.73
CA PRO A 39 6.09 6.39 1.37
C PRO A 39 6.82 5.49 2.37
N SER A 40 8.15 5.57 2.41
CA SER A 40 8.93 4.88 3.44
C SER A 40 8.59 5.41 4.83
N ARG A 41 8.71 4.55 5.83
CA ARG A 41 8.44 4.93 7.21
C ARG A 41 9.41 4.27 8.17
N THR A 42 10.04 5.08 9.02
CA THR A 42 10.78 4.56 10.17
C THR A 42 9.77 4.21 11.26
N LEU A 43 9.76 2.96 11.69
CA LEU A 43 8.95 2.53 12.83
C LEU A 43 9.65 2.93 14.12
N THR A 44 8.87 3.40 15.09
CA THR A 44 9.33 3.84 16.40
C THR A 44 8.52 3.14 17.49
N ASP A 45 8.97 3.24 18.73
CA ASP A 45 8.23 2.72 19.89
C ASP A 45 6.83 3.31 20.01
N ALA A 46 6.64 4.57 19.58
CA ALA A 46 5.31 5.19 19.53
C ALA A 46 4.37 4.47 18.54
N HIS A 47 4.89 4.03 17.39
CA HIS A 47 4.09 3.23 16.44
C HIS A 47 3.76 1.85 17.02
N ALA A 48 4.71 1.20 17.70
CA ALA A 48 4.50 -0.10 18.36
C ALA A 48 3.44 0.02 19.45
N ALA A 49 3.52 1.02 20.33
CA ALA A 49 2.55 1.26 21.38
C ALA A 49 1.14 1.55 20.85
N ALA A 50 1.03 2.36 19.77
CA ALA A 50 -0.25 2.64 19.12
C ALA A 50 -0.87 1.37 18.52
N PHE A 51 -0.07 0.53 17.87
CA PHE A 51 -0.55 -0.74 17.30
C PHE A 51 -0.97 -1.71 18.40
N GLN A 52 -0.19 -1.83 19.49
CA GLN A 52 -0.54 -2.64 20.66
C GLN A 52 -1.89 -2.23 21.24
N ALA A 53 -2.15 -0.92 21.37
CA ALA A 53 -3.39 -0.40 21.93
C ALA A 53 -4.63 -0.78 21.09
N VAL A 54 -4.52 -0.79 19.75
CA VAL A 54 -5.65 -1.12 18.85
C VAL A 54 -5.78 -2.60 18.57
N SER A 55 -4.69 -3.37 18.58
CA SER A 55 -4.70 -4.81 18.31
C SER A 55 -4.97 -5.66 19.56
N ALA A 56 -4.74 -5.11 20.75
CA ALA A 56 -4.69 -5.83 22.02
C ALA A 56 -3.65 -6.99 22.05
N ASP A 57 -2.69 -6.98 21.12
CA ASP A 57 -1.59 -7.95 21.11
C ASP A 57 -0.51 -7.51 22.11
N ASN A 58 -0.64 -8.02 23.33
CA ASN A 58 0.18 -7.69 24.50
C ASN A 58 1.26 -8.76 24.78
N HIS A 59 1.73 -9.49 23.76
CA HIS A 59 2.82 -10.42 23.98
C HIS A 59 4.11 -9.67 24.33
N PRO A 60 4.83 -10.05 25.41
CA PRO A 60 5.97 -9.28 25.95
C PRO A 60 7.14 -9.12 24.96
N ILE A 61 7.24 -9.96 23.92
CA ILE A 61 8.25 -9.83 22.86
C ILE A 61 8.20 -8.46 22.17
N HIS A 62 7.07 -7.76 22.20
CA HIS A 62 6.84 -6.51 21.51
C HIS A 62 7.15 -5.26 22.33
N TYR A 63 7.28 -5.38 23.68
CA TYR A 63 7.47 -4.22 24.55
C TYR A 63 8.45 -4.45 25.71
N ASP A 64 8.78 -5.70 26.04
CA ASP A 64 9.76 -6.03 27.10
C ASP A 64 11.08 -6.45 26.45
N VAL A 65 12.04 -5.53 26.42
CA VAL A 65 13.34 -5.75 25.79
C VAL A 65 14.14 -6.86 26.48
N GLU A 66 14.00 -7.01 27.79
CA GLU A 66 14.70 -8.06 28.56
C GLU A 66 14.06 -9.43 28.30
N TYR A 67 12.74 -9.48 28.14
CA TYR A 67 12.06 -10.67 27.68
C TYR A 67 12.55 -11.09 26.28
N ALA A 68 12.55 -10.15 25.33
CA ALA A 68 13.00 -10.42 23.97
C ALA A 68 14.44 -10.95 23.93
N ARG A 69 15.37 -10.32 24.66
CA ARG A 69 16.79 -10.75 24.74
C ARG A 69 16.94 -12.16 25.32
N ARG A 70 16.19 -12.51 26.38
CA ARG A 70 16.21 -13.87 26.95
C ARG A 70 15.73 -14.93 25.96
N HIS A 71 14.95 -14.54 24.96
CA HIS A 71 14.43 -15.43 23.91
C HIS A 71 15.22 -15.34 22.59
N GLY A 72 16.41 -14.71 22.60
CA GLY A 72 17.34 -14.72 21.49
C GLY A 72 17.19 -13.57 20.49
N HIS A 73 16.33 -12.58 20.78
CA HIS A 73 16.16 -11.40 19.93
C HIS A 73 17.11 -10.28 20.37
N VAL A 74 17.54 -9.46 19.41
CA VAL A 74 18.47 -8.34 19.70
C VAL A 74 17.78 -7.18 20.43
N ALA A 75 16.48 -7.02 20.20
CA ALA A 75 15.62 -5.99 20.79
C ALA A 75 14.16 -6.44 20.72
N SER A 76 13.22 -5.64 21.25
CA SER A 76 11.79 -5.89 21.04
C SER A 76 11.45 -5.98 19.55
N VAL A 77 10.63 -6.96 19.19
CA VAL A 77 10.21 -7.20 17.80
C VAL A 77 8.94 -6.41 17.52
N VAL A 78 8.89 -5.70 16.40
CA VAL A 78 7.67 -5.02 15.94
C VAL A 78 6.59 -6.06 15.61
N HIS A 79 5.33 -5.77 15.93
CA HIS A 79 4.20 -6.66 15.60
C HIS A 79 4.18 -7.00 14.12
N GLY A 80 4.14 -8.27 13.77
CA GLY A 80 4.10 -8.71 12.36
C GLY A 80 2.90 -8.13 11.61
N LEU A 81 1.72 -8.09 12.23
CA LEU A 81 0.53 -7.50 11.64
C LEU A 81 0.65 -5.97 11.43
N GLN A 82 1.46 -5.27 12.24
CA GLN A 82 1.79 -3.86 12.01
C GLN A 82 2.61 -3.70 10.73
N VAL A 83 3.61 -4.56 10.52
CA VAL A 83 4.40 -4.59 9.28
C VAL A 83 3.50 -4.92 8.09
N PHE A 84 2.57 -5.87 8.24
CA PHE A 84 1.61 -6.25 7.21
C PHE A 84 0.64 -5.11 6.85
N ALA A 85 0.33 -4.22 7.77
CA ALA A 85 -0.52 -3.05 7.50
C ALA A 85 0.15 -1.98 6.62
N LEU A 86 1.49 -1.98 6.49
CA LEU A 86 2.21 -0.95 5.73
C LEU A 86 1.94 -0.99 4.21
N PRO A 87 1.82 -2.15 3.54
CA PRO A 87 1.40 -2.22 2.15
C PRO A 87 -0.12 -2.15 1.96
N ALA A 88 -0.89 -1.73 2.98
CA ALA A 88 -2.33 -1.55 2.83
C ALA A 88 -2.64 -0.67 1.60
N PRO A 89 -3.74 -0.93 0.87
CA PRO A 89 -4.04 -0.18 -0.36
C PRO A 89 -3.97 1.33 -0.17
N GLY A 90 -4.59 1.84 0.90
CA GLY A 90 -4.62 3.27 1.20
C GLY A 90 -3.29 3.90 1.58
N ALA A 91 -2.26 3.12 1.88
CA ALA A 91 -0.91 3.61 2.11
C ALA A 91 -0.16 3.93 0.81
N THR A 92 -0.63 3.45 -0.34
CA THR A 92 -0.09 3.69 -1.68
C THR A 92 -1.00 4.64 -2.48
N LEU A 93 -0.59 5.00 -3.70
CA LEU A 93 -1.45 5.74 -4.64
C LEU A 93 -2.45 4.82 -5.36
N PHE A 94 -2.44 3.51 -5.11
CA PHE A 94 -3.31 2.57 -5.81
C PHE A 94 -4.80 2.95 -5.73
N PRO A 95 -5.38 3.30 -4.57
CA PRO A 95 -6.78 3.71 -4.49
C PRO A 95 -7.11 4.97 -5.30
N GLN A 96 -6.18 5.92 -5.39
CA GLN A 96 -6.37 7.13 -6.18
C GLN A 96 -6.39 6.83 -7.68
N TYR A 97 -5.58 5.86 -8.12
CA TYR A 97 -5.59 5.42 -9.52
C TYR A 97 -6.88 4.69 -9.91
N ILE A 98 -7.41 3.84 -9.02
CA ILE A 98 -8.59 3.03 -9.34
C ILE A 98 -9.92 3.71 -8.95
N GLY A 99 -9.88 4.75 -8.10
CA GLY A 99 -11.02 5.62 -7.80
C GLY A 99 -12.37 4.89 -7.66
N ASP A 100 -13.35 5.31 -8.47
CA ASP A 100 -14.72 4.83 -8.43
C ASP A 100 -14.93 3.40 -8.97
N VAL A 101 -13.92 2.80 -9.59
CA VAL A 101 -14.03 1.41 -10.07
C VAL A 101 -13.70 0.38 -8.97
N PHE A 102 -13.21 0.81 -7.82
CA PHE A 102 -12.96 -0.08 -6.68
C PHE A 102 -14.26 -0.65 -6.12
N VAL A 103 -14.35 -1.97 -6.01
CA VAL A 103 -15.49 -2.69 -5.45
C VAL A 103 -15.18 -3.25 -4.08
N ALA A 104 -14.09 -4.01 -3.95
CA ALA A 104 -13.76 -4.66 -2.69
C ALA A 104 -12.26 -5.02 -2.58
N PHE A 105 -11.77 -5.05 -1.36
CA PHE A 105 -10.54 -5.76 -0.98
C PHE A 105 -10.94 -7.17 -0.56
N ILE A 106 -10.59 -8.17 -1.39
CA ILE A 106 -11.14 -9.52 -1.28
C ILE A 106 -10.32 -10.39 -0.33
N ASN A 107 -9.00 -10.33 -0.45
CA ASN A 107 -8.11 -11.21 0.27
C ASN A 107 -6.75 -10.57 0.49
N ALA A 108 -6.12 -10.92 1.61
CA ALA A 108 -4.74 -10.60 1.90
C ALA A 108 -4.06 -11.77 2.60
N SER A 109 -2.83 -12.04 2.21
CA SER A 109 -1.97 -13.04 2.85
C SER A 109 -0.54 -12.54 2.88
N CYS A 110 0.25 -13.00 3.85
CA CYS A 110 1.67 -12.67 3.90
C CYS A 110 2.50 -13.76 4.58
N LYS A 111 3.81 -13.66 4.37
CA LYS A 111 4.86 -14.38 5.11
C LYS A 111 5.77 -13.34 5.73
N PHE A 112 6.06 -13.50 7.01
CA PHE A 112 7.07 -12.73 7.72
C PHE A 112 8.42 -13.42 7.52
N LEU A 113 9.36 -12.74 6.89
CA LEU A 113 10.62 -13.34 6.45
C LEU A 113 11.78 -12.97 7.37
N LYS A 114 11.71 -11.78 7.99
CA LYS A 114 12.73 -11.29 8.93
C LYS A 114 12.07 -10.45 10.01
N GLU A 115 12.71 -10.38 11.15
CA GLU A 115 12.31 -9.50 12.24
C GLU A 115 12.50 -8.04 11.86
N VAL A 116 11.59 -7.22 12.38
CA VAL A 116 11.64 -5.77 12.29
C VAL A 116 11.70 -5.22 13.70
N HIS A 117 12.57 -4.23 13.91
CA HIS A 117 12.76 -3.58 15.20
C HIS A 117 12.42 -2.09 15.14
N SER A 118 12.21 -1.49 16.29
CA SER A 118 12.11 -0.03 16.40
C SER A 118 13.40 0.61 15.84
N GLY A 119 13.25 1.65 15.02
CA GLY A 119 14.34 2.28 14.27
C GLY A 119 14.51 1.77 12.84
N ASP A 120 13.94 0.63 12.46
CA ASP A 120 13.97 0.19 11.06
C ASP A 120 13.09 1.08 10.17
N THR A 121 13.62 1.42 9.00
CA THR A 121 12.88 2.15 7.96
C THR A 121 12.39 1.16 6.91
N LEU A 122 11.09 1.15 6.68
CA LEU A 122 10.42 0.18 5.82
C LEU A 122 9.92 0.83 4.53
N TYR A 123 10.01 0.09 3.43
CA TYR A 123 9.71 0.50 2.05
C TYR A 123 8.64 -0.43 1.45
N PRO A 124 7.36 -0.13 1.61
CA PRO A 124 6.28 -0.97 1.09
C PRO A 124 6.02 -0.74 -0.39
N ALA A 125 5.63 -1.80 -1.09
CA ALA A 125 5.19 -1.73 -2.49
C ALA A 125 4.13 -2.79 -2.80
N LEU A 126 3.25 -2.46 -3.76
CA LEU A 126 2.32 -3.38 -4.41
C LEU A 126 2.69 -3.46 -5.89
N GLU A 127 2.85 -4.66 -6.42
CA GLU A 127 3.07 -4.93 -7.84
C GLU A 127 1.93 -5.77 -8.39
N ILE A 128 1.29 -5.35 -9.47
CA ILE A 128 0.26 -6.18 -10.13
C ILE A 128 0.92 -7.39 -10.75
N ILE A 129 0.53 -8.58 -10.31
CA ILE A 129 1.04 -9.87 -10.81
C ILE A 129 0.00 -10.63 -11.64
N ALA A 130 -1.29 -10.31 -11.52
CA ALA A 130 -2.33 -10.89 -12.36
C ALA A 130 -3.54 -9.96 -12.48
N LEU A 131 -4.18 -10.00 -13.65
CA LEU A 131 -5.43 -9.34 -13.98
C LEU A 131 -6.38 -10.39 -14.56
N THR A 132 -7.50 -10.66 -13.91
CA THR A 132 -8.45 -11.70 -14.31
C THR A 132 -9.84 -11.10 -14.47
N PRO A 133 -10.33 -10.88 -15.70
CA PRO A 133 -11.70 -10.43 -15.94
C PRO A 133 -12.73 -11.46 -15.43
N GLN A 134 -13.82 -11.00 -14.81
CA GLN A 134 -14.89 -11.83 -14.26
C GLN A 134 -16.26 -11.18 -14.51
N GLY A 135 -16.73 -11.22 -15.74
CA GLY A 135 -18.01 -10.54 -16.12
C GLY A 135 -17.90 -9.02 -15.97
N ASP A 136 -18.77 -8.43 -15.14
CA ASP A 136 -18.81 -6.98 -14.90
C ASP A 136 -17.73 -6.49 -13.92
N THR A 137 -16.89 -7.39 -13.42
CA THR A 137 -15.76 -7.09 -12.55
C THR A 137 -14.49 -7.71 -13.07
N GLY A 138 -13.36 -7.25 -12.55
CA GLY A 138 -12.06 -7.86 -12.75
C GLY A 138 -11.34 -8.04 -11.42
N ARG A 139 -10.64 -9.15 -11.27
CA ARG A 139 -9.77 -9.38 -10.12
C ARG A 139 -8.38 -8.88 -10.43
N VAL A 140 -7.88 -8.00 -9.56
CA VAL A 140 -6.48 -7.57 -9.53
C VAL A 140 -5.78 -8.32 -8.43
N THR A 141 -4.74 -9.06 -8.75
CA THR A 141 -3.85 -9.69 -7.76
C THR A 141 -2.54 -8.93 -7.74
N THR A 142 -2.12 -8.50 -6.56
CA THR A 142 -0.83 -7.83 -6.36
C THR A 142 0.07 -8.67 -5.47
N ARG A 143 1.37 -8.61 -5.74
CA ARG A 143 2.41 -8.98 -4.80
C ARG A 143 2.66 -7.78 -3.89
N ALA A 144 2.55 -7.97 -2.57
CA ALA A 144 2.88 -7.00 -1.56
C ALA A 144 4.28 -7.30 -1.03
N THR A 145 5.16 -6.32 -1.02
CA THR A 145 6.53 -6.46 -0.48
C THR A 145 6.84 -5.34 0.49
N VAL A 146 7.61 -5.66 1.52
CA VAL A 146 8.19 -4.67 2.43
C VAL A 146 9.68 -4.99 2.56
N HIS A 147 10.51 -4.01 2.22
CA HIS A 147 11.96 -4.07 2.43
C HIS A 147 12.36 -3.15 3.58
N ASN A 148 13.48 -3.44 4.23
CA ASN A 148 14.08 -2.55 5.21
C ASN A 148 15.17 -1.66 4.58
N GLN A 149 15.80 -0.80 5.37
CA GLN A 149 16.87 0.11 4.95
C GLN A 149 18.14 -0.59 4.49
N ARG A 150 18.29 -1.87 4.75
CA ARG A 150 19.42 -2.71 4.27
C ARG A 150 19.12 -3.40 2.94
N GLY A 151 17.93 -3.13 2.33
CA GLY A 151 17.46 -3.79 1.12
C GLY A 151 16.97 -5.23 1.35
N GLU A 152 16.80 -5.66 2.59
CA GLU A 152 16.33 -6.99 2.92
C GLU A 152 14.80 -7.06 2.83
N LEU A 153 14.27 -8.09 2.18
CA LEU A 153 12.85 -8.38 2.14
C LEU A 153 12.42 -8.93 3.51
N VAL A 154 11.60 -8.17 4.23
CA VAL A 154 11.14 -8.52 5.58
C VAL A 154 9.73 -9.13 5.57
N LEU A 155 8.93 -8.79 4.55
CA LEU A 155 7.60 -9.33 4.35
C LEU A 155 7.31 -9.47 2.86
N GLU A 156 6.67 -10.58 2.48
CA GLU A 156 6.08 -10.80 1.16
C GLU A 156 4.68 -11.37 1.30
N GLY A 157 3.78 -10.92 0.43
CA GLY A 157 2.40 -11.38 0.46
C GLY A 157 1.67 -11.14 -0.85
N GLN A 158 0.37 -11.42 -0.83
CA GLN A 158 -0.53 -11.15 -1.95
C GLN A 158 -1.79 -10.46 -1.45
N HIS A 159 -2.24 -9.47 -2.22
CA HIS A 159 -3.55 -8.86 -2.05
C HIS A 159 -4.41 -9.08 -3.29
N GLN A 160 -5.71 -9.22 -3.10
CA GLN A 160 -6.68 -9.35 -4.18
C GLN A 160 -7.78 -8.31 -4.04
N TYR A 161 -8.08 -7.66 -5.14
CA TYR A 161 -9.10 -6.61 -5.25
C TYR A 161 -10.10 -6.95 -6.34
N ALA A 162 -11.36 -6.58 -6.15
CA ALA A 162 -12.37 -6.52 -7.21
C ALA A 162 -12.50 -5.09 -7.71
N LEU A 163 -12.46 -4.90 -9.00
CA LEU A 163 -12.71 -3.64 -9.67
C LEU A 163 -13.85 -3.81 -10.68
N LYS A 164 -14.64 -2.76 -10.91
CA LYS A 164 -15.59 -2.72 -12.03
C LYS A 164 -14.82 -2.75 -13.35
N THR A 165 -15.29 -3.53 -14.31
CA THR A 165 -14.83 -3.47 -15.69
C THR A 165 -15.73 -2.52 -16.48
N SER A 166 -15.23 -2.00 -17.60
CA SER A 166 -16.10 -1.35 -18.58
C SER A 166 -17.07 -2.42 -19.09
N SER A 167 -18.36 -2.34 -18.76
CA SER A 167 -19.34 -3.23 -19.36
C SER A 167 -19.17 -3.13 -20.88
N LYS A 168 -19.01 -4.26 -21.56
CA LYS A 168 -19.18 -4.28 -23.02
C LYS A 168 -20.60 -3.77 -23.23
N ALA A 169 -20.72 -2.53 -23.74
CA ALA A 169 -22.00 -2.04 -24.22
C ALA A 169 -22.59 -3.15 -25.09
N GLY A 170 -23.75 -3.66 -24.67
CA GLY A 170 -24.37 -4.82 -25.28
C GLY A 170 -24.44 -4.68 -26.79
N LYS A 171 -24.16 -5.79 -27.44
CA LYS A 171 -24.62 -5.98 -28.84
C LYS A 171 -26.11 -6.08 -28.89
#